data_7f353023bb547bb404e93ade602175dd
#
_entry.id   7f353023bb547bb404e93ade602175dd
#
_cell.length_a   1.000
_cell.length_b   1.000
_cell.length_c   1.000
_cell.angle_alpha   90.00
_cell.angle_beta   90.00
_cell.angle_gamma   90.00
#
_symmetry.space_group_name_H-M   'P 1'
#
loop_
_entity.id
_entity.type
_entity.pdbx_description
1 polymer ?
#
loop_
_entity_poly.entity_id
_entity_poly.type
_entity_poly.pdbx_seq_one_letter_code
_entity_poly.pdbx_strand_id
1 'polypeptide(L)'
;MNINESVVTKTSKFFKSRGVILPKISELIDPQTIDEDIVKKLKLIDKNEANPLNLFRVNWFNNRDHSSFQKSPEHIVLPSEFTGVEAKIIVNLGRLFPLITAHKVLAAYGCLLPRIL
;
A
#
# COMPACT_ATOMS: atom_id res chain seq x y z
N MET A 1 -20.63 -12.51 1.51
CA MET A 1 -19.55 -13.15 2.29
C MET A 1 -20.00 -13.19 3.73
N ASN A 2 -20.09 -14.37 4.33
CA ASN A 2 -20.43 -14.47 5.75
C ASN A 2 -19.16 -14.21 6.59
N ILE A 3 -19.15 -13.11 7.32
CA ILE A 3 -18.07 -12.77 8.25
C ILE A 3 -18.24 -13.64 9.51
N ASN A 4 -17.22 -14.39 9.85
CA ASN A 4 -17.23 -15.17 11.11
C ASN A 4 -16.81 -14.26 12.27
N GLU A 5 -17.78 -13.73 13.00
CA GLU A 5 -17.57 -12.79 14.12
C GLU A 5 -16.59 -13.30 15.19
N SER A 6 -16.58 -14.61 15.43
CA SER A 6 -15.65 -15.23 16.40
C SER A 6 -14.20 -15.11 15.91
N VAL A 7 -13.94 -15.31 14.63
CA VAL A 7 -12.61 -15.15 14.02
C VAL A 7 -12.18 -13.69 14.06
N VAL A 8 -13.05 -12.77 13.67
CA VAL A 8 -12.79 -11.31 13.72
C VAL A 8 -12.40 -10.88 15.13
N THR A 9 -13.17 -11.30 16.14
CA THR A 9 -12.90 -10.95 17.54
C THR A 9 -11.55 -11.48 18.01
N LYS A 10 -11.21 -12.73 17.71
CA LYS A 10 -9.92 -13.35 18.09
C LYS A 10 -8.75 -12.64 17.41
N THR A 11 -8.86 -12.40 16.10
CA THR A 11 -7.82 -11.73 15.30
C THR A 11 -7.60 -10.30 15.78
N SER A 12 -8.68 -9.57 16.05
CA SER A 12 -8.62 -8.19 16.58
C SER A 12 -7.91 -8.12 17.93
N LYS A 13 -8.21 -9.05 18.86
CA LYS A 13 -7.52 -9.17 20.14
C LYS A 13 -6.04 -9.49 19.96
N PHE A 14 -5.71 -10.40 19.05
CA PHE A 14 -4.34 -10.78 18.74
C PHE A 14 -3.53 -9.60 18.21
N PHE A 15 -4.07 -8.86 17.24
CA PHE A 15 -3.39 -7.67 16.70
C PHE A 15 -3.21 -6.58 17.76
N LYS A 16 -4.24 -6.30 18.56
CA LYS A 16 -4.15 -5.34 19.67
C LYS A 16 -3.06 -5.71 20.66
N SER A 17 -2.97 -6.99 21.05
CA SER A 17 -1.95 -7.46 22.00
C SER A 17 -0.52 -7.32 21.48
N ARG A 18 -0.34 -7.25 20.17
CA ARG A 18 0.97 -7.09 19.50
C ARG A 18 1.22 -5.66 18.99
N GLY A 19 0.31 -4.73 19.25
CA GLY A 19 0.43 -3.35 18.76
C GLY A 19 0.40 -3.23 17.23
N VAL A 20 -0.19 -4.22 16.53
CA VAL A 20 -0.31 -4.18 15.07
C VAL A 20 -1.41 -3.22 14.68
N ILE A 21 -1.08 -2.25 13.84
CA ILE A 21 -2.00 -1.28 13.24
C ILE A 21 -2.09 -1.59 11.75
N LEU A 22 -3.31 -1.74 11.25
CA LEU A 22 -3.58 -1.97 9.82
C LEU A 22 -4.02 -0.66 9.16
N PRO A 23 -3.57 -0.38 7.93
CA PRO A 23 -4.07 0.75 7.17
C PRO A 23 -5.53 0.55 6.78
N LYS A 24 -6.31 1.62 6.82
CA LYS A 24 -7.64 1.69 6.24
C LYS A 24 -7.55 1.75 4.72
N ILE A 25 -8.56 1.27 4.02
CA ILE A 25 -8.62 1.38 2.56
C ILE A 25 -8.54 2.84 2.10
N SER A 26 -9.19 3.76 2.83
CA SER A 26 -9.10 5.20 2.56
C SER A 26 -7.67 5.74 2.63
N GLU A 27 -6.86 5.26 3.56
CA GLU A 27 -5.45 5.66 3.70
C GLU A 27 -4.56 5.09 2.59
N LEU A 28 -4.95 3.95 2.00
CA LEU A 28 -4.23 3.38 0.84
C LEU A 28 -4.62 4.09 -0.48
N ILE A 29 -5.84 4.64 -0.55
CA ILE A 29 -6.32 5.42 -1.70
C ILE A 29 -5.79 6.85 -1.64
N ASP A 30 -5.76 7.45 -0.45
CA ASP A 30 -5.20 8.78 -0.20
C ASP A 30 -4.20 8.74 0.97
N PRO A 31 -2.94 8.40 0.72
CA PRO A 31 -1.92 8.29 1.76
C PRO A 31 -1.56 9.63 2.44
N GLN A 32 -2.04 10.76 1.92
CA GLN A 32 -1.88 12.05 2.61
C GLN A 32 -2.68 12.10 3.92
N THR A 33 -3.64 11.18 4.11
CA THR A 33 -4.47 11.06 5.31
C THR A 33 -3.87 10.15 6.39
N ILE A 34 -2.75 9.49 6.09
CA ILE A 34 -2.03 8.65 7.07
C ILE A 34 -1.47 9.54 8.18
N ASP A 35 -1.63 9.09 9.42
CA ASP A 35 -1.13 9.76 10.60
C ASP A 35 0.37 10.07 10.49
N GLU A 36 0.77 11.30 10.81
CA GLU A 36 2.15 11.75 10.71
C GLU A 36 3.13 10.93 11.55
N ASP A 37 2.70 10.40 12.69
CA ASP A 37 3.54 9.58 13.54
C ASP A 37 3.80 8.21 12.93
N ILE A 38 2.87 7.67 12.15
CA ILE A 38 3.08 6.47 11.33
C ILE A 38 4.10 6.79 10.25
N VAL A 39 3.95 7.90 9.53
CA VAL A 39 4.90 8.32 8.48
C VAL A 39 6.31 8.52 9.05
N LYS A 40 6.44 9.12 10.23
CA LYS A 40 7.74 9.26 10.92
C LYS A 40 8.39 7.89 11.23
N LYS A 41 7.59 6.93 11.72
CA LYS A 41 8.07 5.57 12.01
C LYS A 41 8.49 4.84 10.74
N LEU A 42 7.75 5.00 9.64
CA LEU A 42 8.08 4.39 8.35
C LEU A 42 9.47 4.80 7.86
N LYS A 43 9.92 6.03 8.09
CA LYS A 43 11.27 6.48 7.71
C LYS A 43 12.41 5.66 8.31
N LEU A 44 12.15 4.99 9.44
CA LEU A 44 13.13 4.19 10.17
C LEU A 44 13.06 2.70 9.82
N ILE A 45 12.10 2.30 8.97
CA ILE A 45 11.84 0.90 8.62
C ILE A 45 12.19 0.68 7.15
N ASP A 46 13.04 -0.31 6.87
CA ASP A 46 13.32 -0.71 5.49
C ASP A 46 12.06 -1.23 4.81
N LYS A 47 11.87 -0.85 3.56
CA LYS A 47 10.68 -1.24 2.75
C LYS A 47 10.56 -2.75 2.54
N ASN A 48 11.65 -3.49 2.67
CA ASN A 48 11.70 -4.95 2.51
C ASN A 48 11.67 -5.68 3.86
N GLU A 49 11.66 -4.95 4.99
CA GLU A 49 11.55 -5.55 6.30
C GLU A 49 10.15 -6.14 6.52
N ALA A 50 10.09 -7.31 7.15
CA ALA A 50 8.83 -7.94 7.56
C ALA A 50 8.25 -7.22 8.78
N ASN A 51 7.77 -6.00 8.56
CA ASN A 51 7.21 -5.10 9.58
C ASN A 51 5.77 -4.73 9.20
N PRO A 52 4.80 -4.86 10.13
CA PRO A 52 3.40 -4.52 9.86
C PRO A 52 3.17 -3.10 9.34
N LEU A 53 4.01 -2.14 9.74
CA LEU A 53 3.91 -0.76 9.25
C LEU A 53 4.18 -0.66 7.74
N ASN A 54 4.90 -1.61 7.14
CA ASN A 54 5.08 -1.64 5.68
C ASN A 54 3.76 -1.86 4.92
N LEU A 55 2.69 -2.29 5.58
CA LEU A 55 1.36 -2.35 4.97
C LEU A 55 0.83 -0.97 4.56
N PHE A 56 1.23 0.11 5.25
CA PHE A 56 0.90 1.47 4.85
C PHE A 56 1.57 1.91 3.54
N ARG A 57 2.63 1.22 3.11
CA ARG A 57 3.29 1.42 1.81
C ARG A 57 2.66 0.61 0.67
N VAL A 58 1.64 -0.20 0.94
CA VAL A 58 0.92 -1.00 -0.07
C VAL A 58 -0.05 -0.08 -0.85
N ASN A 59 0.50 0.91 -1.53
CA ASN A 59 -0.21 1.88 -2.34
C ASN A 59 0.66 2.37 -3.51
N TRP A 60 0.07 3.12 -4.43
CA TRP A 60 0.74 3.64 -5.64
C TRP A 60 1.56 4.93 -5.41
N PHE A 61 1.49 5.52 -4.23
CA PHE A 61 1.93 6.89 -3.96
C PHE A 61 3.26 6.97 -3.21
N ASN A 62 3.97 5.85 -3.03
CA ASN A 62 5.29 5.89 -2.40
C ASN A 62 6.25 6.79 -3.19
N ASN A 63 7.04 7.60 -2.51
CA ASN A 63 8.17 8.27 -3.12
C ASN A 63 9.35 7.32 -3.31
N ARG A 64 10.40 7.76 -4.02
CA ARG A 64 11.52 6.89 -4.43
C ARG A 64 12.33 6.34 -3.26
N ASP A 65 12.48 7.10 -2.19
CA ASP A 65 13.21 6.68 -0.99
C ASP A 65 12.32 5.99 0.05
N HIS A 66 11.01 5.86 -0.23
CA HIS A 66 10.00 5.26 0.65
C HIS A 66 9.85 5.97 2.01
N SER A 67 10.31 7.21 2.14
CA SER A 67 10.21 7.99 3.38
C SER A 67 8.89 8.76 3.52
N SER A 68 8.15 8.92 2.42
CA SER A 68 6.91 9.68 2.36
C SER A 68 6.04 9.25 1.17
N PHE A 69 4.91 9.92 1.03
CA PHE A 69 3.97 9.70 -0.06
C PHE A 69 3.87 10.94 -0.95
N GLN A 70 3.81 10.72 -2.26
CA GLN A 70 3.63 11.75 -3.28
C GLN A 70 2.16 11.87 -3.68
N LYS A 71 1.79 12.99 -4.30
CA LYS A 71 0.39 13.29 -4.68
C LYS A 71 -0.11 12.47 -5.88
N SER A 72 0.80 11.96 -6.70
CA SER A 72 0.45 11.14 -7.86
C SER A 72 1.37 9.92 -7.96
N PRO A 73 0.89 8.78 -8.47
CA PRO A 73 1.73 7.63 -8.74
C PRO A 73 2.91 7.96 -9.64
N GLU A 74 4.04 7.29 -9.45
CA GLU A 74 5.13 7.35 -10.43
C GLU A 74 4.61 6.77 -11.75
N HIS A 75 4.78 7.51 -12.82
CA HIS A 75 4.27 7.11 -14.14
C HIS A 75 5.16 7.62 -15.27
N ILE A 76 4.99 7.03 -16.44
CA ILE A 76 5.50 7.53 -17.70
C ILE A 76 4.35 7.79 -18.64
N VAL A 77 4.53 8.75 -19.54
CA VAL A 77 3.61 9.03 -20.64
C VAL A 77 4.26 8.54 -21.92
N LEU A 78 3.61 7.61 -22.61
CA LEU A 78 4.11 7.12 -23.88
C LEU A 78 3.75 8.12 -24.99
N PRO A 79 4.72 8.59 -25.78
CA PRO A 79 4.46 9.53 -26.87
C PRO A 79 3.71 8.85 -28.03
N SER A 80 2.90 9.62 -28.74
CA SER A 80 2.09 9.13 -29.88
C SER A 80 2.94 8.54 -31.00
N GLU A 81 4.15 9.06 -31.19
CA GLU A 81 5.13 8.55 -32.20
C GLU A 81 5.54 7.11 -31.91
N PHE A 82 5.56 6.73 -30.63
CA PHE A 82 5.88 5.36 -30.16
C PHE A 82 4.66 4.44 -30.21
N THR A 83 3.50 4.95 -29.81
CA THR A 83 2.28 4.13 -29.67
C THR A 83 1.49 4.01 -30.96
N GLY A 84 1.66 4.92 -31.91
CA GLY A 84 0.90 5.02 -33.16
C GLY A 84 -0.57 5.47 -32.97
N VAL A 85 -0.92 5.95 -31.75
CA VAL A 85 -2.26 6.45 -31.43
C VAL A 85 -2.20 7.88 -30.88
N GLU A 86 -3.21 8.69 -31.19
CA GLU A 86 -3.28 10.08 -30.71
C GLU A 86 -3.63 10.16 -29.20
N ALA A 87 -4.24 9.11 -28.64
CA ALA A 87 -4.60 9.07 -27.24
C ALA A 87 -3.36 9.09 -26.33
N LYS A 88 -3.43 9.86 -25.27
CA LYS A 88 -2.41 9.88 -24.22
C LYS A 88 -2.42 8.57 -23.44
N ILE A 89 -1.34 7.79 -23.53
CA ILE A 89 -1.19 6.54 -22.78
C ILE A 89 -0.28 6.80 -21.59
N ILE A 90 -0.83 6.59 -20.37
CA ILE A 90 -0.12 6.75 -19.11
C ILE A 90 0.10 5.36 -18.52
N VAL A 91 1.35 5.05 -18.17
CA VAL A 91 1.73 3.78 -17.54
C VAL A 91 2.21 4.06 -16.12
N ASN A 92 1.44 3.61 -15.13
CA ASN A 92 1.84 3.67 -13.71
C ASN A 92 2.91 2.61 -13.42
N LEU A 93 3.95 3.02 -12.71
CA LEU A 93 5.10 2.17 -12.42
C LEU A 93 4.98 1.57 -11.02
N GLY A 94 4.84 0.24 -10.94
CA GLY A 94 4.68 -0.49 -9.68
C GLY A 94 5.96 -0.73 -8.89
N ARG A 95 7.12 -0.25 -9.34
CA ARG A 95 8.44 -0.52 -8.71
C ARG A 95 8.61 0.07 -7.30
N LEU A 96 7.76 1.03 -6.93
CA LEU A 96 7.79 1.67 -5.62
C LEU A 96 6.92 0.97 -4.56
N PHE A 97 6.34 -0.16 -4.88
CA PHE A 97 5.68 -1.00 -3.89
C PHE A 97 6.70 -1.68 -2.96
N PRO A 98 6.36 -1.91 -1.69
CA PRO A 98 7.25 -2.58 -0.73
C PRO A 98 7.45 -4.07 -1.06
N LEU A 99 8.45 -4.68 -0.45
CA LEU A 99 8.76 -6.11 -0.50
C LEU A 99 9.17 -6.57 -1.89
N ILE A 100 8.23 -6.98 -2.73
CA ILE A 100 8.51 -7.56 -4.07
C ILE A 100 8.64 -6.51 -5.18
N THR A 101 8.60 -5.22 -4.86
CA THR A 101 8.69 -4.11 -5.84
C THR A 101 7.68 -4.23 -7.00
N ALA A 102 6.47 -4.71 -6.69
CA ALA A 102 5.40 -4.89 -7.66
C ALA A 102 4.02 -4.66 -7.02
N HIS A 103 3.09 -4.13 -7.80
CA HIS A 103 1.71 -3.86 -7.35
C HIS A 103 0.92 -5.11 -6.91
N LYS A 104 1.41 -6.30 -7.18
CA LYS A 104 0.80 -7.57 -6.74
C LYS A 104 0.61 -7.66 -5.23
N VAL A 105 1.42 -6.98 -4.43
CA VAL A 105 1.23 -6.90 -2.97
C VAL A 105 -0.10 -6.25 -2.59
N LEU A 106 -0.62 -5.30 -3.38
CA LEU A 106 -1.92 -4.68 -3.15
C LEU A 106 -3.05 -5.69 -3.35
N ALA A 107 -3.00 -6.49 -4.41
CA ALA A 107 -3.96 -7.56 -4.64
C ALA A 107 -3.90 -8.64 -3.55
N ALA A 108 -2.70 -9.05 -3.16
CA ALA A 108 -2.49 -10.01 -2.06
C ALA A 108 -3.06 -9.46 -0.74
N TYR A 109 -2.82 -8.21 -0.40
CA TYR A 109 -3.37 -7.57 0.79
C TYR A 109 -4.90 -7.51 0.74
N GLY A 110 -5.48 -7.09 -0.39
CA GLY A 110 -6.93 -7.05 -0.59
C GLY A 110 -7.62 -8.41 -0.51
N CYS A 111 -6.94 -9.49 -0.91
CA CYS A 111 -7.45 -10.86 -0.76
C CYS A 111 -7.30 -11.41 0.65
N LEU A 112 -6.23 -11.03 1.35
CA LEU A 112 -5.92 -11.54 2.69
C LEU A 112 -6.79 -10.89 3.76
N LEU A 113 -7.01 -9.59 3.68
CA LEU A 113 -7.69 -8.80 4.69
C LEU A 113 -9.08 -9.35 5.06
N PRO A 114 -9.98 -9.66 4.10
CA PRO A 114 -11.29 -10.24 4.42
C PRO A 114 -11.26 -11.66 5.00
N ARG A 115 -10.11 -12.34 4.92
CA ARG A 115 -9.93 -13.70 5.47
C ARG A 115 -9.33 -13.69 6.86
N ILE A 116 -8.69 -12.60 7.24
CA ILE A 116 -8.08 -12.40 8.56
C ILE A 116 -9.05 -11.67 9.49
N LEU A 117 -9.84 -10.76 8.96
CA LEU A 117 -10.91 -10.03 9.63
C LEU A 117 -12.25 -10.76 9.46
#